data_c8208e97519b689eaac15a06bdac51f4
#
_entry.id   c8208e97519b689eaac15a06bdac51f4
#
_cell.length_a   1.000
_cell.length_b   1.000
_cell.length_c   1.000
_cell.angle_alpha   90.00
_cell.angle_beta   90.00
_cell.angle_gamma   90.00
#
_symmetry.space_group_name_H-M   'P 1'
#
loop_
_entity.id
_entity.type
_entity.pdbx_description
1 polymer ?
#
loop_
_entity_poly.entity_id
_entity_poly.type
_entity_poly.pdbx_seq_one_letter_code
_entity_poly.pdbx_strand_id
1 'polypeptide(L)'
;MPSCHLVIFFISFVCILLELFFTRILNFKAWNHIVYIIIPFAILGYGIGANFLLIFKEKIFRLKERMVVAVSLLALSAIILISTLLLIRFPLRVEYLVNLFANLSAISRLLQAYTLVMLPFVIIGFLVTYFFSLKPSESNKLYFFDLVGAGLGAAAFFFLINWLEVFRSLFLLSSLTLALSILFFICKNHRQIILGLLAIFVVCGALLPRLVPEIKEYAIDPAKGWEWIPGYYPKEDYDTLFSEWHPLGRTDIYRIKNPQIRQAIFDSSAGTFEINLDPPPEFSYFATNFLAGTPIYNMAPDGLQKYNSQVKLFSQGMEVPYTILREPKVVVIGTGGGRDIFMAKTHGAAGIVGAEINPAIFEQMSKGGRLHEYSGQIYTADNVKVFNIDGRHLVKTLQPNSYDLIILNGVDTFSGLSTGAYAYAESYLYTKNAVIDYLKLLSDDGMINFNRWLFADYPRETLKLHAICLQALREAGAQEPWKHIIIGGHKRWSINLIKKTPFTAEEKQAVKEYFKTHETELIFPTENWENNAAVETTNYYDQYAQAFIDGKENVFAHFYPFDISVITDDDPFFYKYYKLNFFNPFAVAVVHHTGTVIFMSQMLVL
;
A
#
# COMPACT_ATOMS: atom_id res chain seq x y z
N MET A 1 -39.44 25.85 0.51
CA MET A 1 -38.77 24.73 1.17
C MET A 1 -37.35 24.66 0.71
N PRO A 2 -36.36 24.39 1.57
CA PRO A 2 -35.02 24.06 1.11
C PRO A 2 -35.15 22.91 0.12
N SER A 3 -34.53 23.03 -1.05
CA SER A 3 -34.77 22.05 -2.10
C SER A 3 -34.20 20.70 -1.66
N CYS A 4 -34.95 19.64 -1.84
CA CYS A 4 -34.50 18.26 -1.68
C CYS A 4 -33.18 18.01 -2.44
N HIS A 5 -32.94 18.75 -3.53
CA HIS A 5 -31.71 18.76 -4.31
C HIS A 5 -30.47 19.12 -3.47
N LEU A 6 -30.58 20.18 -2.61
CA LEU A 6 -29.47 20.58 -1.75
C LEU A 6 -29.14 19.50 -0.70
N VAL A 7 -30.18 18.87 -0.14
CA VAL A 7 -29.97 17.81 0.86
C VAL A 7 -29.36 16.56 0.21
N ILE A 8 -29.86 16.13 -0.95
CA ILE A 8 -29.26 15.00 -1.68
C ILE A 8 -27.82 15.29 -2.01
N PHE A 9 -27.52 16.45 -2.61
CA PHE A 9 -26.14 16.87 -2.89
C PHE A 9 -25.25 16.74 -1.65
N PHE A 10 -25.72 17.28 -0.50
CA PHE A 10 -24.93 17.27 0.72
C PHE A 10 -24.73 15.86 1.29
N ILE A 11 -25.77 15.02 1.32
CA ILE A 11 -25.63 13.65 1.85
C ILE A 11 -24.77 12.77 0.96
N SER A 12 -24.81 12.96 -0.36
CA SER A 12 -23.94 12.24 -1.31
C SER A 12 -22.50 12.70 -1.21
N PHE A 13 -22.26 14.00 -1.02
CA PHE A 13 -20.95 14.55 -0.67
C PHE A 13 -20.40 13.93 0.62
N VAL A 14 -21.19 13.86 1.69
CA VAL A 14 -20.81 13.25 2.97
C VAL A 14 -20.61 11.75 2.82
N CYS A 15 -21.42 11.07 2.02
CA CYS A 15 -21.35 9.63 1.78
C CYS A 15 -19.97 9.19 1.28
N ILE A 16 -19.51 9.78 0.19
CA ILE A 16 -18.20 9.45 -0.40
C ILE A 16 -17.06 9.82 0.54
N LEU A 17 -17.15 10.97 1.22
CA LEU A 17 -16.12 11.34 2.21
C LEU A 17 -16.05 10.36 3.38
N LEU A 18 -17.19 9.88 3.89
CA LEU A 18 -17.23 8.87 4.96
C LEU A 18 -16.60 7.56 4.50
N GLU A 19 -16.93 7.09 3.30
CA GLU A 19 -16.35 5.88 2.72
C GLU A 19 -14.82 5.98 2.64
N LEU A 20 -14.32 7.08 2.08
CA LEU A 20 -12.89 7.32 1.92
C LEU A 20 -12.18 7.45 3.29
N PHE A 21 -12.72 8.21 4.25
CA PHE A 21 -12.10 8.37 5.56
C PHE A 21 -12.16 7.10 6.41
N PHE A 22 -13.26 6.34 6.40
CA PHE A 22 -13.33 5.07 7.11
C PHE A 22 -12.39 4.03 6.52
N THR A 23 -12.24 4.01 5.19
CA THR A 23 -11.23 3.23 4.50
C THR A 23 -9.83 3.56 5.02
N ARG A 24 -9.50 4.85 5.19
CA ARG A 24 -8.21 5.27 5.77
C ARG A 24 -8.02 4.81 7.20
N ILE A 25 -9.01 4.97 8.07
CA ILE A 25 -8.92 4.53 9.46
C ILE A 25 -8.71 3.02 9.53
N LEU A 26 -9.50 2.24 8.82
CA LEU A 26 -9.40 0.78 8.88
C LEU A 26 -8.11 0.27 8.26
N ASN A 27 -7.65 0.86 7.16
CA ASN A 27 -6.36 0.50 6.58
C ASN A 27 -5.20 0.80 7.54
N PHE A 28 -5.25 1.91 8.24
CA PHE A 28 -4.25 2.26 9.23
C PHE A 28 -4.24 1.29 10.42
N LYS A 29 -5.42 0.81 10.84
CA LYS A 29 -5.61 -0.03 12.02
C LYS A 29 -5.46 -1.52 11.79
N ALA A 30 -5.77 -1.99 10.59
CA ALA A 30 -5.88 -3.40 10.28
C ALA A 30 -5.19 -3.75 8.95
N TRP A 31 -5.15 -5.04 8.63
CA TRP A 31 -4.63 -5.52 7.36
C TRP A 31 -5.49 -5.07 6.18
N ASN A 32 -4.87 -4.80 5.05
CA ASN A 32 -5.51 -4.24 3.86
C ASN A 32 -6.70 -5.06 3.36
N HIS A 33 -6.62 -6.40 3.44
CA HIS A 33 -7.70 -7.27 3.01
C HIS A 33 -9.00 -7.12 3.82
N ILE A 34 -8.93 -6.58 5.05
CA ILE A 34 -10.13 -6.25 5.84
C ILE A 34 -10.80 -4.98 5.32
N VAL A 35 -10.01 -4.09 4.72
CA VAL A 35 -10.50 -2.79 4.24
C VAL A 35 -11.46 -2.95 3.05
N TYR A 36 -11.27 -3.95 2.19
CA TYR A 36 -12.15 -4.20 1.04
C TYR A 36 -13.62 -4.42 1.40
N ILE A 37 -13.89 -4.90 2.61
CA ILE A 37 -15.25 -5.19 3.07
C ILE A 37 -16.03 -3.89 3.37
N ILE A 38 -15.38 -2.73 3.47
CA ILE A 38 -16.06 -1.45 3.73
C ILE A 38 -17.11 -1.15 2.66
N ILE A 39 -16.76 -1.30 1.38
CA ILE A 39 -17.66 -0.98 0.27
C ILE A 39 -18.91 -1.89 0.29
N PRO A 40 -18.80 -3.22 0.37
CA PRO A 40 -19.97 -4.08 0.56
C PRO A 40 -20.82 -3.71 1.76
N PHE A 41 -20.24 -3.35 2.90
CA PHE A 41 -21.00 -2.93 4.07
C PHE A 41 -21.65 -1.55 3.91
N ALA A 42 -21.02 -0.62 3.21
CA ALA A 42 -21.66 0.65 2.86
C ALA A 42 -22.88 0.41 1.96
N ILE A 43 -22.74 -0.42 0.91
CA ILE A 43 -23.86 -0.80 0.03
C ILE A 43 -24.96 -1.53 0.80
N LEU A 44 -24.59 -2.47 1.68
CA LEU A 44 -25.55 -3.15 2.55
C LEU A 44 -26.30 -2.15 3.44
N GLY A 45 -25.59 -1.18 4.02
CA GLY A 45 -26.20 -0.09 4.80
C GLY A 45 -27.23 0.69 3.99
N TYR A 46 -26.88 1.07 2.77
CA TYR A 46 -27.82 1.71 1.83
C TYR A 46 -29.07 0.86 1.61
N GLY A 47 -28.89 -0.43 1.33
CA GLY A 47 -30.00 -1.38 1.13
C GLY A 47 -30.90 -1.51 2.37
N ILE A 48 -30.30 -1.59 3.55
CA ILE A 48 -31.05 -1.67 4.83
C ILE A 48 -31.88 -0.39 5.02
N GLY A 49 -31.29 0.79 4.83
CA GLY A 49 -31.98 2.07 4.94
C GLY A 49 -33.14 2.22 3.97
N ALA A 50 -32.94 1.80 2.72
CA ALA A 50 -33.98 1.79 1.68
C ALA A 50 -35.13 0.84 2.07
N ASN A 51 -34.82 -0.39 2.49
CA ASN A 51 -35.85 -1.35 2.92
C ASN A 51 -36.59 -0.89 4.17
N PHE A 52 -35.90 -0.26 5.12
CA PHE A 52 -36.55 0.32 6.29
C PHE A 52 -37.61 1.35 5.89
N LEU A 53 -37.29 2.23 4.94
CA LEU A 53 -38.28 3.18 4.40
C LEU A 53 -39.47 2.46 3.77
N LEU A 54 -39.23 1.44 2.95
CA LEU A 54 -40.28 0.71 2.25
C LEU A 54 -41.26 0.03 3.24
N ILE A 55 -40.73 -0.59 4.29
CA ILE A 55 -41.53 -1.27 5.34
C ILE A 55 -42.39 -0.27 6.11
N PHE A 56 -41.84 0.89 6.45
CA PHE A 56 -42.53 1.88 7.29
C PHE A 56 -43.09 3.08 6.50
N LYS A 57 -43.16 2.97 5.17
CA LYS A 57 -43.53 4.05 4.24
C LYS A 57 -44.77 4.82 4.69
N GLU A 58 -45.86 4.13 4.94
CA GLU A 58 -47.12 4.78 5.34
C GLU A 58 -47.03 5.63 6.61
N LYS A 59 -46.25 5.16 7.61
CA LYS A 59 -46.06 5.88 8.86
C LYS A 59 -45.17 7.10 8.67
N ILE A 60 -44.07 6.94 7.89
CA ILE A 60 -43.06 7.98 7.68
C ILE A 60 -43.64 9.11 6.85
N PHE A 61 -44.38 8.81 5.76
CA PHE A 61 -44.96 9.83 4.88
C PHE A 61 -46.14 10.62 5.54
N ARG A 62 -46.64 10.15 6.70
CA ARG A 62 -47.58 10.96 7.53
C ARG A 62 -46.88 12.04 8.36
N LEU A 63 -45.57 11.93 8.53
CA LEU A 63 -44.79 12.91 9.29
C LEU A 63 -44.48 14.14 8.40
N LYS A 64 -44.21 15.27 9.04
CA LYS A 64 -43.80 16.48 8.32
C LYS A 64 -42.39 16.24 7.70
N GLU A 65 -42.23 16.47 6.40
CA GLU A 65 -40.98 16.31 5.67
C GLU A 65 -39.79 16.93 6.42
N ARG A 66 -39.94 18.16 6.90
CA ARG A 66 -38.88 18.85 7.67
C ARG A 66 -38.43 18.08 8.90
N MET A 67 -39.39 17.46 9.61
CA MET A 67 -39.09 16.68 10.81
C MET A 67 -38.32 15.40 10.44
N VAL A 68 -38.76 14.68 9.41
CA VAL A 68 -38.08 13.46 8.93
C VAL A 68 -36.65 13.77 8.58
N VAL A 69 -36.41 14.79 7.74
CA VAL A 69 -35.07 15.17 7.27
C VAL A 69 -34.19 15.66 8.43
N ALA A 70 -34.71 16.56 9.29
CA ALA A 70 -33.92 17.10 10.38
C ALA A 70 -33.51 16.02 11.39
N VAL A 71 -34.43 15.13 11.78
CA VAL A 71 -34.15 14.02 12.70
C VAL A 71 -33.15 13.03 12.09
N SER A 72 -33.31 12.72 10.80
CA SER A 72 -32.36 11.83 10.10
C SER A 72 -30.97 12.44 10.01
N LEU A 73 -30.84 13.74 9.72
CA LEU A 73 -29.54 14.44 9.69
C LEU A 73 -28.92 14.53 11.10
N LEU A 74 -29.73 14.74 12.14
CA LEU A 74 -29.26 14.72 13.53
C LEU A 74 -28.73 13.33 13.91
N ALA A 75 -29.47 12.27 13.55
CA ALA A 75 -29.04 10.89 13.75
C ALA A 75 -27.75 10.58 12.97
N LEU A 76 -27.65 11.01 11.71
CA LEU A 76 -26.46 10.85 10.89
C LEU A 76 -25.25 11.53 11.53
N SER A 77 -25.37 12.77 11.98
CA SER A 77 -24.29 13.49 12.67
C SER A 77 -23.81 12.75 13.91
N ALA A 78 -24.75 12.32 14.78
CA ALA A 78 -24.41 11.59 16.00
C ALA A 78 -23.71 10.24 15.67
N ILE A 79 -24.22 9.51 14.69
CA ILE A 79 -23.65 8.23 14.26
C ILE A 79 -22.25 8.43 13.68
N ILE A 80 -22.02 9.44 12.84
CA ILE A 80 -20.67 9.75 12.31
C ILE A 80 -19.70 9.95 13.46
N LEU A 81 -20.04 10.77 14.44
CA LEU A 81 -19.17 11.07 15.58
C LEU A 81 -18.91 9.82 16.43
N ILE A 82 -19.96 9.08 16.79
CA ILE A 82 -19.86 7.87 17.62
C ILE A 82 -19.03 6.80 16.89
N SER A 83 -19.34 6.51 15.62
CA SER A 83 -18.59 5.55 14.82
C SER A 83 -17.11 5.93 14.72
N THR A 84 -16.80 7.20 14.49
CA THR A 84 -15.42 7.69 14.42
C THR A 84 -14.67 7.46 15.73
N LEU A 85 -15.25 7.88 16.87
CA LEU A 85 -14.63 7.74 18.19
C LEU A 85 -14.43 6.27 18.59
N LEU A 86 -15.42 5.43 18.29
CA LEU A 86 -15.33 4.00 18.58
C LEU A 86 -14.31 3.31 17.66
N LEU A 87 -14.32 3.61 16.37
CA LEU A 87 -13.35 3.03 15.44
C LEU A 87 -11.90 3.39 15.81
N ILE A 88 -11.63 4.60 16.29
CA ILE A 88 -10.29 4.99 16.72
C ILE A 88 -9.84 4.19 17.94
N ARG A 89 -10.71 4.00 18.92
CA ARG A 89 -10.38 3.35 20.20
C ARG A 89 -10.53 1.84 20.20
N PHE A 90 -11.31 1.29 19.28
CA PHE A 90 -11.63 -0.14 19.25
C PHE A 90 -10.45 -0.98 18.73
N PRO A 91 -9.87 -1.90 19.53
CA PRO A 91 -8.78 -2.75 19.08
C PRO A 91 -9.31 -3.83 18.13
N LEU A 92 -8.86 -3.79 16.87
CA LEU A 92 -9.09 -4.88 15.92
C LEU A 92 -7.93 -5.88 16.10
N ARG A 93 -8.19 -7.03 16.73
CA ARG A 93 -7.20 -8.11 16.89
C ARG A 93 -7.43 -9.19 15.85
N VAL A 94 -6.83 -9.02 14.68
CA VAL A 94 -6.99 -9.92 13.52
C VAL A 94 -6.09 -11.15 13.62
N GLU A 95 -5.05 -11.13 14.44
CA GLU A 95 -4.19 -12.30 14.71
C GLU A 95 -4.98 -13.56 15.08
N TYR A 96 -6.15 -13.38 15.70
CA TYR A 96 -7.05 -14.47 16.07
C TYR A 96 -7.91 -15.01 14.91
N LEU A 97 -7.92 -14.34 13.76
CA LEU A 97 -8.66 -14.81 12.57
C LEU A 97 -8.00 -16.02 11.91
N VAL A 98 -6.73 -16.30 12.20
CA VAL A 98 -6.03 -17.52 11.74
C VAL A 98 -6.76 -18.78 12.22
N ASN A 99 -7.46 -18.70 13.35
CA ASN A 99 -8.36 -19.73 13.87
C ASN A 99 -9.80 -19.21 13.96
N LEU A 100 -10.35 -18.74 12.84
CA LEU A 100 -11.63 -18.05 12.76
C LEU A 100 -12.77 -18.83 13.47
N PHE A 101 -12.81 -20.14 13.28
CA PHE A 101 -13.82 -21.02 13.89
C PHE A 101 -13.56 -21.29 15.39
N ALA A 102 -12.35 -21.07 15.85
CA ALA A 102 -11.99 -21.26 17.26
C ALA A 102 -12.16 -19.98 18.11
N ASN A 103 -12.35 -18.79 17.51
CA ASN A 103 -12.36 -17.54 18.23
C ASN A 103 -13.54 -16.61 17.89
N LEU A 104 -14.72 -16.95 18.43
CA LEU A 104 -15.96 -16.16 18.28
C LEU A 104 -15.78 -14.70 18.70
N SER A 105 -14.88 -14.39 19.63
CA SER A 105 -14.63 -13.01 20.09
C SER A 105 -13.99 -12.15 19.00
N ALA A 106 -13.11 -12.70 18.18
CA ALA A 106 -12.47 -11.97 17.06
C ALA A 106 -13.48 -11.67 15.95
N ILE A 107 -14.33 -12.67 15.61
CA ILE A 107 -15.43 -12.47 14.65
C ILE A 107 -16.37 -11.38 15.14
N SER A 108 -16.75 -11.43 16.42
CA SER A 108 -17.64 -10.44 17.02
C SER A 108 -17.07 -9.01 16.92
N ARG A 109 -15.77 -8.82 17.20
CA ARG A 109 -15.11 -7.51 17.10
C ARG A 109 -15.07 -7.01 15.66
N LEU A 110 -14.77 -7.88 14.71
CA LEU A 110 -14.78 -7.53 13.30
C LEU A 110 -16.18 -7.11 12.83
N LEU A 111 -17.21 -7.88 13.18
CA LEU A 111 -18.60 -7.53 12.88
C LEU A 111 -19.03 -6.22 13.54
N GLN A 112 -18.59 -5.96 14.77
CA GLN A 112 -18.83 -4.67 15.44
C GLN A 112 -18.19 -3.52 14.66
N ALA A 113 -16.93 -3.65 14.22
CA ALA A 113 -16.27 -2.62 13.44
C ALA A 113 -17.00 -2.34 12.11
N TYR A 114 -17.40 -3.40 11.40
CA TYR A 114 -18.16 -3.23 10.16
C TYR A 114 -19.56 -2.67 10.38
N THR A 115 -20.21 -3.03 11.48
CA THR A 115 -21.48 -2.42 11.86
C THR A 115 -21.33 -0.92 12.10
N LEU A 116 -20.26 -0.49 12.80
CA LEU A 116 -19.99 0.94 13.02
C LEU A 116 -19.76 1.69 11.70
N VAL A 117 -19.08 1.06 10.75
CA VAL A 117 -18.89 1.62 9.39
C VAL A 117 -20.23 1.69 8.65
N MET A 118 -21.05 0.67 8.73
CA MET A 118 -22.32 0.54 8.00
C MET A 118 -23.39 1.54 8.46
N LEU A 119 -23.47 1.83 9.76
CA LEU A 119 -24.56 2.60 10.35
C LEU A 119 -24.81 3.97 9.70
N PRO A 120 -23.82 4.83 9.41
CA PRO A 120 -24.04 6.09 8.70
C PRO A 120 -24.72 5.89 7.34
N PHE A 121 -24.33 4.84 6.61
CA PHE A 121 -24.87 4.53 5.27
C PHE A 121 -26.31 4.05 5.32
N VAL A 122 -26.78 3.48 6.44
CA VAL A 122 -28.21 3.16 6.67
C VAL A 122 -29.04 4.45 6.64
N ILE A 123 -28.59 5.50 7.33
CA ILE A 123 -29.33 6.78 7.35
C ILE A 123 -29.25 7.48 5.99
N ILE A 124 -28.10 7.41 5.33
CA ILE A 124 -27.91 7.98 3.98
C ILE A 124 -28.84 7.28 2.98
N GLY A 125 -28.84 5.95 2.96
CA GLY A 125 -29.70 5.15 2.07
C GLY A 125 -31.19 5.40 2.33
N PHE A 126 -31.59 5.56 3.60
CA PHE A 126 -32.94 5.97 3.98
C PHE A 126 -33.29 7.34 3.38
N LEU A 127 -32.45 8.37 3.56
CA LEU A 127 -32.71 9.72 3.07
C LEU A 127 -32.75 9.79 1.53
N VAL A 128 -31.82 9.14 0.85
CA VAL A 128 -31.81 9.09 -0.62
C VAL A 128 -33.11 8.46 -1.12
N THR A 129 -33.46 7.28 -0.61
CA THR A 129 -34.69 6.58 -1.00
C THR A 129 -35.95 7.40 -0.66
N TYR A 130 -35.94 8.12 0.48
CA TYR A 130 -37.03 8.99 0.87
C TYR A 130 -37.27 10.10 -0.16
N PHE A 131 -36.24 10.81 -0.60
CA PHE A 131 -36.37 11.90 -1.57
C PHE A 131 -36.77 11.41 -2.97
N PHE A 132 -36.20 10.29 -3.44
CA PHE A 132 -36.62 9.70 -4.71
C PHE A 132 -38.08 9.23 -4.68
N SER A 133 -38.53 8.71 -3.54
CA SER A 133 -39.93 8.32 -3.35
C SER A 133 -40.89 9.50 -3.20
N LEU A 134 -40.40 10.62 -2.65
CA LEU A 134 -41.19 11.83 -2.44
C LEU A 134 -41.43 12.60 -3.74
N LYS A 135 -40.43 12.60 -4.65
CA LYS A 135 -40.45 13.36 -5.90
C LYS A 135 -40.05 12.54 -7.12
N PRO A 136 -40.83 11.52 -7.50
CA PRO A 136 -40.49 10.67 -8.66
C PRO A 136 -40.35 11.43 -9.97
N SER A 137 -41.13 12.50 -10.18
CA SER A 137 -41.10 13.34 -11.38
C SER A 137 -39.79 14.15 -11.52
N GLU A 138 -39.03 14.33 -10.45
CA GLU A 138 -37.77 15.07 -10.43
C GLU A 138 -36.56 14.14 -10.36
N SER A 139 -36.72 12.82 -10.55
CA SER A 139 -35.66 11.81 -10.36
C SER A 139 -34.36 12.14 -11.11
N ASN A 140 -34.45 12.62 -12.36
CA ASN A 140 -33.26 12.99 -13.13
C ASN A 140 -32.48 14.14 -12.52
N LYS A 141 -33.17 15.13 -11.90
CA LYS A 141 -32.52 16.24 -11.21
C LYS A 141 -31.93 15.79 -9.90
N LEU A 142 -32.64 14.95 -9.15
CA LEU A 142 -32.14 14.39 -7.90
C LEU A 142 -30.86 13.57 -8.16
N TYR A 143 -30.85 12.74 -9.20
CA TYR A 143 -29.68 11.95 -9.60
C TYR A 143 -28.50 12.84 -10.03
N PHE A 144 -28.77 13.94 -10.76
CA PHE A 144 -27.72 14.91 -11.10
C PHE A 144 -27.07 15.50 -9.83
N PHE A 145 -27.85 15.95 -8.85
CA PHE A 145 -27.30 16.50 -7.61
C PHE A 145 -26.61 15.45 -6.74
N ASP A 146 -27.06 14.20 -6.77
CA ASP A 146 -26.40 13.05 -6.15
C ASP A 146 -25.00 12.84 -6.72
N LEU A 147 -24.86 12.73 -8.05
CA LEU A 147 -23.58 12.55 -8.72
C LEU A 147 -22.64 13.74 -8.53
N VAL A 148 -23.13 14.97 -8.63
CA VAL A 148 -22.30 16.16 -8.41
C VAL A 148 -21.83 16.22 -6.95
N GLY A 149 -22.70 15.90 -5.99
CA GLY A 149 -22.33 15.82 -4.57
C GLY A 149 -21.25 14.78 -4.34
N ALA A 150 -21.41 13.57 -4.86
CA ALA A 150 -20.44 12.49 -4.76
C ALA A 150 -19.09 12.86 -5.40
N GLY A 151 -19.10 13.41 -6.62
CA GLY A 151 -17.88 13.84 -7.31
C GLY A 151 -17.11 14.93 -6.58
N LEU A 152 -17.81 15.93 -6.05
CA LEU A 152 -17.19 16.97 -5.22
C LEU A 152 -16.71 16.44 -3.86
N GLY A 153 -17.39 15.45 -3.29
CA GLY A 153 -16.93 14.73 -2.10
C GLY A 153 -15.60 14.04 -2.33
N ALA A 154 -15.48 13.31 -3.44
CA ALA A 154 -14.23 12.66 -3.82
C ALA A 154 -13.08 13.67 -4.02
N ALA A 155 -13.33 14.79 -4.69
CA ALA A 155 -12.32 15.85 -4.86
C ALA A 155 -11.94 16.52 -3.53
N ALA A 156 -12.92 16.79 -2.66
CA ALA A 156 -12.70 17.41 -1.37
C ALA A 156 -11.87 16.54 -0.41
N PHE A 157 -11.90 15.21 -0.56
CA PHE A 157 -11.10 14.29 0.25
C PHE A 157 -9.60 14.63 0.21
N PHE A 158 -9.05 14.86 -0.99
CA PHE A 158 -7.64 15.19 -1.15
C PHE A 158 -7.24 16.49 -0.45
N PHE A 159 -8.13 17.47 -0.42
CA PHE A 159 -7.91 18.71 0.30
C PHE A 159 -8.03 18.53 1.82
N LEU A 160 -9.11 17.87 2.26
CA LEU A 160 -9.42 17.73 3.68
C LEU A 160 -8.42 16.84 4.42
N ILE A 161 -7.94 15.76 3.82
CA ILE A 161 -6.98 14.87 4.46
C ILE A 161 -5.64 15.57 4.72
N ASN A 162 -5.17 16.40 3.78
CA ASN A 162 -3.92 17.15 3.93
C ASN A 162 -4.07 18.34 4.89
N TRP A 163 -5.27 18.96 4.95
CA TRP A 163 -5.47 20.17 5.76
C TRP A 163 -5.90 19.88 7.20
N LEU A 164 -6.85 18.97 7.38
CA LEU A 164 -7.47 18.70 8.69
C LEU A 164 -7.15 17.30 9.25
N GLU A 165 -6.53 16.44 8.47
CA GLU A 165 -6.36 15.02 8.78
C GLU A 165 -7.70 14.26 8.85
N VAL A 166 -7.62 12.95 9.14
CA VAL A 166 -8.79 12.07 9.10
C VAL A 166 -9.79 12.40 10.20
N PHE A 167 -9.32 12.50 11.45
CA PHE A 167 -10.24 12.69 12.58
C PHE A 167 -10.95 14.04 12.56
N ARG A 168 -10.19 15.10 12.37
CA ARG A 168 -10.74 16.47 12.29
C ARG A 168 -11.69 16.64 11.11
N SER A 169 -11.40 15.98 9.98
CA SER A 169 -12.29 15.96 8.81
C SER A 169 -13.63 15.27 9.13
N LEU A 170 -13.62 14.12 9.80
CA LEU A 170 -14.84 13.43 10.21
C LEU A 170 -15.62 14.23 11.25
N PHE A 171 -14.92 14.89 12.17
CA PHE A 171 -15.56 15.81 13.12
C PHE A 171 -16.21 17.02 12.42
N LEU A 172 -15.53 17.58 11.40
CA LEU A 172 -16.11 18.64 10.55
C LEU A 172 -17.36 18.15 9.84
N LEU A 173 -17.33 16.94 9.24
CA LEU A 173 -18.49 16.36 8.56
C LEU A 173 -19.68 16.16 9.52
N SER A 174 -19.42 15.65 10.72
CA SER A 174 -20.45 15.53 11.75
C SER A 174 -21.03 16.91 12.12
N SER A 175 -20.17 17.91 12.32
CA SER A 175 -20.57 19.27 12.66
C SER A 175 -21.40 19.94 11.56
N LEU A 176 -21.00 19.78 10.30
CA LEU A 176 -21.75 20.31 9.14
C LEU A 176 -23.09 19.60 8.97
N THR A 177 -23.15 18.29 9.23
CA THR A 177 -24.41 17.52 9.17
C THR A 177 -25.37 17.95 10.29
N LEU A 178 -24.85 18.19 11.50
CA LEU A 178 -25.61 18.76 12.61
C LEU A 178 -26.12 20.16 12.26
N ALA A 179 -25.26 21.00 11.71
CA ALA A 179 -25.62 22.35 11.30
C ALA A 179 -26.70 22.35 10.24
N LEU A 180 -26.60 21.46 9.24
CA LEU A 180 -27.64 21.31 8.22
C LEU A 180 -28.97 20.89 8.86
N SER A 181 -28.96 19.94 9.82
CA SER A 181 -30.18 19.56 10.58
C SER A 181 -30.82 20.76 11.25
N ILE A 182 -30.03 21.56 11.98
CA ILE A 182 -30.51 22.74 12.71
C ILE A 182 -31.01 23.82 11.73
N LEU A 183 -30.21 24.16 10.72
CA LEU A 183 -30.57 25.18 9.75
C LEU A 183 -31.77 24.77 8.91
N PHE A 184 -31.94 23.48 8.62
CA PHE A 184 -33.12 22.96 7.94
C PHE A 184 -34.39 23.13 8.80
N PHE A 185 -34.25 23.09 10.10
CA PHE A 185 -35.36 23.30 11.04
C PHE A 185 -35.74 24.78 11.20
N ILE A 186 -34.73 25.67 11.26
CA ILE A 186 -34.91 27.10 11.56
C ILE A 186 -35.13 27.92 10.29
N CYS A 187 -34.31 27.73 9.24
CA CYS A 187 -34.29 28.58 8.06
C CYS A 187 -35.39 28.20 7.05
N LYS A 188 -35.98 29.22 6.42
CA LYS A 188 -36.98 29.04 5.34
C LYS A 188 -36.38 29.21 3.94
N ASN A 189 -35.20 29.83 3.84
CA ASN A 189 -34.57 30.20 2.58
C ASN A 189 -33.25 29.44 2.34
N HIS A 190 -33.05 28.92 1.13
CA HIS A 190 -31.85 28.18 0.73
C HIS A 190 -30.56 28.99 0.88
N ARG A 191 -30.58 30.28 0.54
CA ARG A 191 -29.40 31.13 0.68
C ARG A 191 -28.91 31.19 2.13
N GLN A 192 -29.84 31.25 3.10
CA GLN A 192 -29.50 31.26 4.54
C GLN A 192 -28.87 29.94 4.97
N ILE A 193 -29.35 28.80 4.43
CA ILE A 193 -28.77 27.49 4.74
C ILE A 193 -27.37 27.38 4.17
N ILE A 194 -27.18 27.74 2.89
CA ILE A 194 -25.88 27.68 2.23
C ILE A 194 -24.88 28.60 2.93
N LEU A 195 -25.25 29.86 3.19
CA LEU A 195 -24.39 30.82 3.90
C LEU A 195 -24.06 30.35 5.30
N GLY A 196 -25.03 29.77 6.03
CA GLY A 196 -24.80 29.20 7.35
C GLY A 196 -23.85 28.02 7.33
N LEU A 197 -23.97 27.11 6.36
CA LEU A 197 -23.04 25.98 6.20
C LEU A 197 -21.64 26.45 5.84
N LEU A 198 -21.52 27.42 4.93
CA LEU A 198 -20.22 28.00 4.56
C LEU A 198 -19.57 28.71 5.75
N ALA A 199 -20.35 29.47 6.52
CA ALA A 199 -19.83 30.12 7.73
C ALA A 199 -19.33 29.09 8.74
N ILE A 200 -20.10 28.03 8.99
CA ILE A 200 -19.69 26.96 9.90
C ILE A 200 -18.47 26.20 9.36
N PHE A 201 -18.40 25.95 8.07
CA PHE A 201 -17.24 25.32 7.46
C PHE A 201 -15.97 26.16 7.69
N VAL A 202 -16.04 27.47 7.44
CA VAL A 202 -14.89 28.38 7.65
C VAL A 202 -14.51 28.45 9.12
N VAL A 203 -15.49 28.63 10.02
CA VAL A 203 -15.24 28.73 11.46
C VAL A 203 -14.70 27.41 12.02
N CYS A 204 -15.31 26.29 11.69
CA CYS A 204 -14.82 24.98 12.13
C CYS A 204 -13.44 24.70 11.53
N GLY A 205 -13.23 24.95 10.23
CA GLY A 205 -11.93 24.76 9.59
C GLY A 205 -10.81 25.57 10.25
N ALA A 206 -11.09 26.80 10.66
CA ALA A 206 -10.12 27.65 11.34
C ALA A 206 -9.86 27.26 12.80
N LEU A 207 -10.90 26.77 13.50
CA LEU A 207 -10.84 26.48 14.92
C LEU A 207 -10.46 25.02 15.23
N LEU A 208 -10.86 24.05 14.40
CA LEU A 208 -10.58 22.63 14.64
C LEU A 208 -9.09 22.31 14.84
N PRO A 209 -8.14 22.82 14.03
CA PRO A 209 -6.73 22.58 14.26
C PRO A 209 -6.22 23.08 15.61
N ARG A 210 -6.88 24.09 16.18
CA ARG A 210 -6.51 24.70 17.46
C ARG A 210 -7.19 24.08 18.66
N LEU A 211 -8.46 23.69 18.52
CA LEU A 211 -9.30 23.23 19.63
C LEU A 211 -9.33 21.70 19.76
N VAL A 212 -9.19 21.00 18.63
CA VAL A 212 -9.20 19.54 18.62
C VAL A 212 -7.76 19.06 18.44
N PRO A 213 -7.18 18.40 19.45
CA PRO A 213 -5.83 17.88 19.35
C PRO A 213 -5.75 16.83 18.25
N GLU A 214 -4.58 16.73 17.65
CA GLU A 214 -4.26 15.64 16.74
C GLU A 214 -4.34 14.30 17.49
N ILE A 215 -5.06 13.33 16.92
CA ILE A 215 -5.06 11.99 17.46
C ILE A 215 -3.83 11.27 16.92
N LYS A 216 -2.80 11.16 17.76
CA LYS A 216 -1.56 10.43 17.44
C LYS A 216 -1.67 8.95 17.75
N GLU A 217 -2.53 8.59 18.68
CA GLU A 217 -2.66 7.22 19.18
C GLU A 217 -3.97 6.59 18.72
N TYR A 218 -3.84 5.60 17.87
CA TYR A 218 -4.95 4.74 17.44
C TYR A 218 -4.75 3.36 18.07
N ALA A 219 -5.83 2.69 18.43
CA ALA A 219 -5.75 1.28 18.81
C ALA A 219 -5.54 0.44 17.54
N ILE A 220 -4.30 0.09 17.24
CA ILE A 220 -3.90 -0.67 16.06
C ILE A 220 -3.86 -2.16 16.41
N ASP A 221 -4.08 -3.00 15.41
CA ASP A 221 -3.95 -4.44 15.55
C ASP A 221 -2.49 -4.83 15.78
N PRO A 222 -2.15 -5.50 16.91
CA PRO A 222 -0.79 -5.99 17.15
C PRO A 222 -0.26 -6.91 16.05
N ALA A 223 -1.12 -7.65 15.36
CA ALA A 223 -0.74 -8.52 14.26
C ALA A 223 -0.31 -7.75 13.00
N LYS A 224 -0.53 -6.43 12.94
CA LYS A 224 -0.14 -5.62 11.77
C LYS A 224 1.37 -5.49 11.58
N GLY A 225 2.14 -6.05 12.48
CA GLY A 225 3.57 -6.24 12.30
C GLY A 225 4.42 -5.43 13.28
N TRP A 226 5.62 -5.89 13.43
CA TRP A 226 6.69 -5.32 14.25
C TRP A 226 7.11 -3.91 13.82
N GLU A 227 6.70 -3.47 12.63
CA GLU A 227 6.96 -2.13 12.08
C GLU A 227 6.20 -1.02 12.80
N TRP A 228 5.23 -1.39 13.64
CA TRP A 228 4.48 -0.40 14.39
C TRP A 228 5.12 -0.08 15.74
N ILE A 229 6.05 0.86 15.71
CA ILE A 229 6.83 1.30 16.88
C ILE A 229 5.94 1.63 18.10
N PRO A 230 4.88 2.49 17.99
CA PRO A 230 4.07 2.86 19.16
C PRO A 230 3.29 1.73 19.83
N GLY A 231 3.07 0.62 19.17
CA GLY A 231 2.30 -0.50 19.71
C GLY A 231 3.12 -1.58 20.39
N TYR A 232 4.39 -1.67 20.02
CA TYR A 232 5.29 -2.70 20.52
C TYR A 232 6.27 -2.18 21.55
N TYR A 233 6.58 -0.89 21.53
CA TYR A 233 7.67 -0.35 22.33
C TYR A 233 7.19 0.76 23.26
N PRO A 234 7.79 0.86 24.49
CA PRO A 234 7.51 1.95 25.42
C PRO A 234 7.85 3.32 24.83
N LYS A 235 7.11 4.35 25.24
CA LYS A 235 7.29 5.72 24.74
C LYS A 235 8.67 6.31 25.02
N GLU A 236 9.33 5.86 26.05
CA GLU A 236 10.70 6.26 26.40
C GLU A 236 11.74 5.80 25.40
N ASP A 237 11.45 4.75 24.63
CA ASP A 237 12.38 4.11 23.71
C ASP A 237 12.42 4.76 22.32
N TYR A 238 11.49 5.67 22.02
CA TYR A 238 11.44 6.36 20.75
C TYR A 238 10.89 7.78 20.84
N ASP A 239 11.21 8.61 19.85
CA ASP A 239 10.57 9.92 19.61
C ASP A 239 9.84 9.89 18.28
N THR A 240 8.61 10.39 18.25
CA THR A 240 7.93 10.67 16.98
C THR A 240 8.39 12.02 16.47
N LEU A 241 9.21 12.03 15.42
CA LEU A 241 9.77 13.23 14.82
C LEU A 241 8.78 13.91 13.88
N PHE A 242 7.97 13.12 13.21
CA PHE A 242 7.04 13.57 12.17
C PHE A 242 5.86 12.61 12.07
N SER A 243 4.69 13.14 11.75
CA SER A 243 3.49 12.36 11.51
C SER A 243 2.55 13.17 10.65
N GLU A 244 2.17 12.65 9.48
CA GLU A 244 1.30 13.35 8.54
C GLU A 244 0.41 12.39 7.78
N TRP A 245 -0.85 12.78 7.63
CA TRP A 245 -1.81 12.10 6.78
C TRP A 245 -1.79 12.69 5.37
N HIS A 246 -1.83 11.80 4.39
CA HIS A 246 -1.86 12.18 3.01
C HIS A 246 -2.70 11.18 2.16
N PRO A 247 -3.10 11.50 0.93
CA PRO A 247 -3.97 10.60 0.16
C PRO A 247 -3.44 9.18 -0.03
N LEU A 248 -2.14 8.95 -0.04
CA LEU A 248 -1.57 7.59 -0.11
C LEU A 248 -1.59 6.86 1.24
N GLY A 249 -1.62 7.60 2.36
CA GLY A 249 -1.64 7.01 3.69
C GLY A 249 -1.14 7.96 4.76
N ARG A 250 -0.76 7.40 5.92
CA ARG A 250 -0.09 8.14 6.98
C ARG A 250 1.39 7.80 6.98
N THR A 251 2.23 8.83 7.01
CA THR A 251 3.68 8.69 7.14
C THR A 251 4.11 9.14 8.52
N ASP A 252 4.76 8.25 9.24
CA ASP A 252 5.35 8.53 10.54
C ASP A 252 6.87 8.34 10.48
N ILE A 253 7.61 9.20 11.17
CA ILE A 253 9.06 9.09 11.33
C ILE A 253 9.33 8.94 12.82
N TYR A 254 10.00 7.87 13.17
CA TYR A 254 10.41 7.58 14.53
C TYR A 254 11.93 7.63 14.65
N ARG A 255 12.42 8.26 15.70
CA ARG A 255 13.80 8.14 16.14
C ARG A 255 13.86 7.13 17.25
N ILE A 256 14.51 6.00 16.99
CA ILE A 256 14.63 4.91 17.96
C ILE A 256 15.84 5.18 18.87
N LYS A 257 15.59 5.30 20.16
CA LYS A 257 16.61 5.56 21.19
C LYS A 257 17.25 4.29 21.71
N ASN A 258 16.44 3.25 21.91
CA ASN A 258 16.89 1.99 22.49
C ASN A 258 17.71 1.17 21.47
N PRO A 259 19.00 0.86 21.79
CA PRO A 259 19.86 0.09 20.89
C PRO A 259 19.33 -1.29 20.54
N GLN A 260 18.71 -2.00 21.49
CA GLN A 260 18.16 -3.33 21.26
C GLN A 260 17.01 -3.31 20.26
N ILE A 261 16.18 -2.27 20.32
CA ILE A 261 15.08 -2.06 19.35
C ILE A 261 15.67 -1.74 17.97
N ARG A 262 16.70 -0.90 17.89
CA ARG A 262 17.40 -0.62 16.64
C ARG A 262 17.96 -1.91 16.02
N GLN A 263 18.59 -2.77 16.83
CA GLN A 263 19.10 -4.04 16.36
C GLN A 263 17.96 -4.93 15.84
N ALA A 264 16.87 -5.08 16.57
CA ALA A 264 15.73 -5.90 16.17
C ALA A 264 15.07 -5.41 14.85
N ILE A 265 14.93 -4.09 14.69
CA ILE A 265 14.43 -3.49 13.43
C ILE A 265 15.44 -3.69 12.30
N PHE A 266 16.72 -3.52 12.59
CA PHE A 266 17.79 -3.74 11.63
C PHE A 266 17.79 -5.17 11.12
N ASP A 267 17.80 -6.16 12.03
CA ASP A 267 17.81 -7.58 11.70
C ASP A 267 16.60 -7.99 10.86
N SER A 268 15.44 -7.42 11.15
CA SER A 268 14.20 -7.71 10.41
C SER A 268 14.11 -6.97 9.08
N SER A 269 14.57 -5.72 8.99
CA SER A 269 14.54 -4.91 7.77
C SER A 269 15.67 -5.25 6.80
N ALA A 270 16.81 -5.70 7.35
CA ALA A 270 17.98 -6.05 6.56
C ALA A 270 17.91 -7.45 5.95
N GLY A 271 16.81 -8.22 6.17
CA GLY A 271 16.69 -9.59 5.65
C GLY A 271 17.72 -10.55 6.20
N THR A 272 18.39 -10.16 7.28
CA THR A 272 19.16 -10.98 8.21
C THR A 272 20.47 -11.61 7.75
N PHE A 273 21.51 -10.83 7.72
CA PHE A 273 22.76 -11.38 8.27
C PHE A 273 22.68 -11.17 9.79
N GLU A 274 23.04 -12.16 10.59
CA GLU A 274 23.31 -11.98 12.03
C GLU A 274 24.59 -11.14 12.17
N ILE A 275 24.47 -9.86 11.92
CA ILE A 275 25.54 -8.92 12.12
C ILE A 275 25.29 -8.34 13.49
N ASN A 276 25.96 -8.89 14.48
CA ASN A 276 26.07 -8.28 15.80
C ASN A 276 26.92 -7.02 15.68
N LEU A 277 26.30 -5.93 15.21
CA LEU A 277 26.92 -4.62 15.27
C LEU A 277 26.75 -4.07 16.68
N ASP A 278 27.84 -3.93 17.40
CA ASP A 278 27.84 -3.32 18.72
C ASP A 278 28.67 -2.02 18.70
N PRO A 279 28.06 -0.86 18.81
CA PRO A 279 26.62 -0.60 18.86
C PRO A 279 25.96 -0.68 17.47
N PRO A 280 24.66 -1.00 17.40
CA PRO A 280 23.92 -0.99 16.13
C PRO A 280 23.90 0.42 15.52
N PRO A 281 23.81 0.54 14.17
CA PRO A 281 23.83 1.82 13.52
C PRO A 281 22.68 2.72 14.00
N GLU A 282 22.98 3.99 14.20
CA GLU A 282 21.93 4.97 14.50
C GLU A 282 21.07 5.21 13.27
N PHE A 283 19.78 5.01 13.38
CA PHE A 283 18.83 5.29 12.30
C PHE A 283 17.51 5.84 12.83
N SER A 284 16.82 6.59 11.99
CA SER A 284 15.39 6.90 12.13
C SER A 284 14.62 5.96 11.23
N TYR A 285 13.42 5.57 11.62
CA TYR A 285 12.61 4.62 10.88
C TYR A 285 11.40 5.32 10.25
N PHE A 286 11.21 5.14 8.95
CA PHE A 286 10.01 5.56 8.25
C PHE A 286 9.02 4.43 8.17
N ALA A 287 7.77 4.70 8.54
CA ALA A 287 6.67 3.77 8.35
C ALA A 287 5.54 4.44 7.60
N THR A 288 5.13 3.86 6.50
CA THR A 288 3.96 4.32 5.74
C THR A 288 2.85 3.31 5.91
N ASN A 289 1.72 3.70 6.53
CA ASN A 289 0.60 2.81 6.86
C ASN A 289 1.00 1.55 7.63
N PHE A 290 2.15 1.55 8.31
CA PHE A 290 2.74 0.43 9.05
C PHE A 290 2.92 -0.87 8.26
N LEU A 291 2.90 -0.82 6.93
CA LEU A 291 3.11 -2.00 6.08
C LEU A 291 4.35 -1.89 5.20
N ALA A 292 4.74 -0.67 4.86
CA ALA A 292 5.97 -0.40 4.13
C ALA A 292 6.82 0.56 4.96
N GLY A 293 7.90 0.06 5.48
CA GLY A 293 8.85 0.82 6.26
C GLY A 293 10.22 0.86 5.59
N THR A 294 10.91 1.95 5.76
CA THR A 294 12.29 2.09 5.31
C THR A 294 13.16 2.67 6.43
N PRO A 295 14.28 2.01 6.79
CA PRO A 295 15.24 2.57 7.71
C PRO A 295 16.01 3.72 7.04
N ILE A 296 16.25 4.78 7.81
CA ILE A 296 17.07 5.89 7.37
C ILE A 296 18.29 5.96 8.27
N TYR A 297 19.42 5.72 7.65
CA TYR A 297 20.70 5.66 8.36
C TYR A 297 21.32 7.05 8.48
N ASN A 298 22.15 7.23 9.50
CA ASN A 298 23.01 8.40 9.60
C ASN A 298 24.15 8.25 8.60
N MET A 299 23.96 8.86 7.42
CA MET A 299 24.95 8.89 6.34
C MET A 299 25.71 10.22 6.28
N ALA A 300 25.53 11.10 7.28
CA ALA A 300 26.38 12.27 7.46
C ALA A 300 27.85 11.84 7.75
N PRO A 301 28.85 12.70 7.47
CA PRO A 301 30.27 12.32 7.61
C PRO A 301 30.67 11.72 8.96
N ASP A 302 30.10 12.23 10.04
CA ASP A 302 30.31 11.72 11.40
C ASP A 302 29.69 10.33 11.62
N GLY A 303 28.50 10.09 11.06
CA GLY A 303 27.84 8.79 11.08
C GLY A 303 28.60 7.76 10.24
N LEU A 304 29.02 8.12 9.04
CA LEU A 304 29.80 7.26 8.15
C LEU A 304 31.15 6.88 8.72
N GLN A 305 31.86 7.81 9.36
CA GLN A 305 33.15 7.54 9.97
C GLN A 305 33.03 6.46 11.06
N LYS A 306 31.94 6.50 11.83
CA LYS A 306 31.65 5.52 12.88
C LYS A 306 31.34 4.13 12.32
N TYR A 307 30.73 4.04 11.13
CA TYR A 307 30.22 2.80 10.54
C TYR A 307 30.89 2.41 9.22
N ASN A 308 31.99 3.03 8.82
CA ASN A 308 32.59 2.90 7.48
C ASN A 308 32.97 1.46 7.10
N SER A 309 33.36 0.62 8.08
CA SER A 309 33.58 -0.81 7.86
C SER A 309 32.29 -1.64 7.81
N GLN A 310 31.17 -1.07 8.25
CA GLN A 310 29.89 -1.75 8.44
C GLN A 310 28.89 -1.43 7.34
N VAL A 311 29.09 -0.33 6.62
CA VAL A 311 28.20 0.10 5.52
C VAL A 311 28.16 -0.95 4.40
N LYS A 312 29.24 -1.67 4.15
CA LYS A 312 29.26 -2.80 3.23
C LYS A 312 28.33 -3.95 3.65
N LEU A 313 27.97 -4.01 4.92
CA LEU A 313 27.13 -5.06 5.49
C LEU A 313 25.63 -4.80 5.31
N PHE A 314 25.24 -3.59 4.86
CA PHE A 314 23.85 -3.27 4.55
C PHE A 314 23.39 -3.77 3.17
N SER A 315 24.27 -4.37 2.40
CA SER A 315 24.09 -4.54 0.97
C SER A 315 23.33 -5.79 0.56
N GLN A 316 23.35 -6.82 1.33
CA GLN A 316 22.60 -8.08 1.17
C GLN A 316 22.01 -8.37 -0.21
N GLY A 317 22.88 -8.55 -1.20
CA GLY A 317 22.46 -8.79 -2.56
C GLY A 317 22.17 -7.54 -3.40
N MET A 318 22.10 -6.35 -2.80
CA MET A 318 22.01 -5.10 -3.55
C MET A 318 23.29 -4.79 -4.30
N GLU A 319 24.43 -5.31 -3.82
CA GLU A 319 25.75 -5.11 -4.43
C GLU A 319 26.00 -6.02 -5.64
N VAL A 320 25.23 -7.09 -5.80
CA VAL A 320 25.46 -8.07 -6.88
C VAL A 320 25.61 -7.44 -8.25
N PRO A 321 24.75 -6.49 -8.68
CA PRO A 321 24.93 -5.84 -9.98
C PRO A 321 26.29 -5.19 -10.17
N TYR A 322 26.88 -4.65 -9.11
CA TYR A 322 28.17 -3.96 -9.17
C TYR A 322 29.38 -4.91 -9.24
N THR A 323 29.17 -6.21 -9.09
CA THR A 323 30.22 -7.20 -9.42
C THR A 323 30.45 -7.30 -10.92
N ILE A 324 29.47 -6.92 -11.73
CA ILE A 324 29.47 -6.96 -13.19
C ILE A 324 29.62 -5.55 -13.78
N LEU A 325 28.78 -4.60 -13.31
CA LEU A 325 28.72 -3.25 -13.87
C LEU A 325 29.81 -2.34 -13.30
N ARG A 326 30.41 -1.53 -14.16
CA ARG A 326 31.40 -0.52 -13.80
C ARG A 326 30.85 0.88 -14.04
N GLU A 327 30.93 1.75 -13.02
CA GLU A 327 30.44 3.14 -13.10
C GLU A 327 29.03 3.27 -13.73
N PRO A 328 28.03 2.47 -13.30
CA PRO A 328 26.75 2.42 -13.98
C PRO A 328 25.96 3.72 -13.81
N LYS A 329 25.15 4.05 -14.82
CA LYS A 329 24.04 4.99 -14.66
C LYS A 329 22.83 4.23 -14.10
N VAL A 330 22.32 4.67 -12.96
CA VAL A 330 21.37 3.93 -12.15
C VAL A 330 20.02 4.63 -12.08
N VAL A 331 18.94 3.87 -12.21
CA VAL A 331 17.57 4.30 -11.85
C VAL A 331 17.14 3.56 -10.59
N VAL A 332 16.69 4.29 -9.59
CA VAL A 332 16.17 3.75 -8.33
C VAL A 332 14.69 4.04 -8.25
N ILE A 333 13.85 3.02 -8.26
CA ILE A 333 12.41 3.14 -8.07
C ILE A 333 12.09 2.82 -6.60
N GLY A 334 11.43 3.78 -5.90
CA GLY A 334 11.17 3.71 -4.47
C GLY A 334 12.41 4.00 -3.65
N THR A 335 12.92 5.24 -3.74
CA THR A 335 14.18 5.63 -3.08
C THR A 335 14.13 5.57 -1.56
N GLY A 336 12.96 5.77 -0.95
CA GLY A 336 12.75 5.64 0.50
C GLY A 336 13.78 6.36 1.35
N GLY A 337 14.43 5.65 2.26
CA GLY A 337 15.51 6.18 3.13
C GLY A 337 16.86 6.41 2.42
N GLY A 338 16.96 6.24 1.11
CA GLY A 338 18.16 6.52 0.32
C GLY A 338 19.21 5.42 0.28
N ARG A 339 18.93 4.23 0.83
CA ARG A 339 19.89 3.13 0.92
C ARG A 339 20.43 2.70 -0.46
N ASP A 340 19.53 2.52 -1.44
CA ASP A 340 19.95 2.09 -2.78
C ASP A 340 20.75 3.18 -3.52
N ILE A 341 20.44 4.46 -3.29
CA ILE A 341 21.23 5.58 -3.79
C ILE A 341 22.62 5.55 -3.17
N PHE A 342 22.69 5.34 -1.85
CA PHE A 342 23.95 5.26 -1.13
C PHE A 342 24.82 4.10 -1.67
N MET A 343 24.23 2.93 -1.87
CA MET A 343 24.93 1.77 -2.46
C MET A 343 25.46 2.09 -3.86
N ALA A 344 24.65 2.67 -4.71
CA ALA A 344 25.08 3.08 -6.06
C ALA A 344 26.27 4.05 -6.02
N LYS A 345 26.22 5.04 -5.12
CA LYS A 345 27.33 6.00 -4.92
C LYS A 345 28.61 5.31 -4.45
N THR A 346 28.52 4.42 -3.47
CA THR A 346 29.70 3.72 -2.91
C THR A 346 30.36 2.81 -3.94
N HIS A 347 29.60 2.34 -4.93
CA HIS A 347 30.10 1.55 -6.05
C HIS A 347 30.45 2.38 -7.30
N GLY A 348 30.55 3.71 -7.17
CA GLY A 348 31.05 4.59 -8.23
C GLY A 348 30.05 4.85 -9.35
N ALA A 349 28.74 4.81 -9.10
CA ALA A 349 27.75 5.12 -10.14
C ALA A 349 28.00 6.49 -10.78
N ALA A 350 28.05 6.53 -12.12
CA ALA A 350 28.27 7.75 -12.88
C ALA A 350 27.13 8.77 -12.76
N GLY A 351 25.90 8.29 -12.56
CA GLY A 351 24.73 9.10 -12.36
C GLY A 351 23.58 8.31 -11.78
N ILE A 352 22.77 8.93 -10.95
CA ILE A 352 21.65 8.28 -10.26
C ILE A 352 20.40 9.12 -10.42
N VAL A 353 19.32 8.48 -10.89
CA VAL A 353 17.99 9.08 -10.95
C VAL A 353 17.03 8.26 -10.10
N GLY A 354 16.28 8.92 -9.23
CA GLY A 354 15.36 8.26 -8.29
C GLY A 354 13.92 8.72 -8.42
N ALA A 355 12.99 7.81 -8.15
CA ALA A 355 11.56 8.10 -7.98
C ALA A 355 11.13 7.76 -6.55
N GLU A 356 10.48 8.73 -5.88
CA GLU A 356 9.81 8.53 -4.61
C GLU A 356 8.36 9.02 -4.74
N ILE A 357 7.43 8.09 -4.60
CA ILE A 357 6.00 8.41 -4.77
C ILE A 357 5.41 9.09 -3.54
N ASN A 358 5.96 8.81 -2.35
CA ASN A 358 5.48 9.37 -1.09
C ASN A 358 6.02 10.80 -0.91
N PRO A 359 5.18 11.86 -1.01
CA PRO A 359 5.63 13.24 -0.90
C PRO A 359 6.21 13.55 0.48
N ALA A 360 5.68 12.95 1.55
CA ALA A 360 6.19 13.20 2.90
C ALA A 360 7.62 12.64 3.07
N ILE A 361 7.93 11.46 2.53
CA ILE A 361 9.30 10.93 2.52
C ILE A 361 10.19 11.84 1.67
N PHE A 362 9.75 12.17 0.45
CA PHE A 362 10.51 13.02 -0.47
C PHE A 362 10.85 14.38 0.17
N GLU A 363 9.89 15.06 0.79
CA GLU A 363 10.08 16.35 1.44
C GLU A 363 11.04 16.27 2.64
N GLN A 364 10.91 15.24 3.49
CA GLN A 364 11.77 15.08 4.66
C GLN A 364 13.23 14.75 4.30
N MET A 365 13.46 14.07 3.18
CA MET A 365 14.79 13.71 2.67
C MET A 365 15.41 14.80 1.79
N SER A 366 14.60 15.70 1.22
CA SER A 366 15.03 16.80 0.34
C SER A 366 15.57 17.99 1.12
N LYS A 367 16.15 18.96 0.40
CA LYS A 367 16.71 20.19 0.98
C LYS A 367 15.66 20.95 1.78
N GLY A 368 15.96 21.21 3.05
CA GLY A 368 15.06 21.84 4.01
C GLY A 368 14.22 20.85 4.83
N GLY A 369 14.21 19.59 4.47
CA GLY A 369 13.59 18.52 5.24
C GLY A 369 14.43 18.15 6.48
N ARG A 370 13.77 17.56 7.49
CA ARG A 370 14.41 17.25 8.79
C ARG A 370 15.51 16.20 8.71
N LEU A 371 15.45 15.33 7.70
CA LEU A 371 16.37 14.22 7.52
C LEU A 371 17.41 14.48 6.44
N HIS A 372 17.36 15.65 5.80
CA HIS A 372 18.30 16.02 4.75
C HIS A 372 19.76 15.90 5.19
N GLU A 373 20.12 16.58 6.28
CA GLU A 373 21.49 16.54 6.83
C GLU A 373 21.81 15.15 7.41
N TYR A 374 20.88 14.57 8.16
CA TYR A 374 21.03 13.26 8.78
C TYR A 374 21.31 12.15 7.77
N SER A 375 20.64 12.18 6.61
CA SER A 375 20.86 11.22 5.52
C SER A 375 22.10 11.52 4.68
N GLY A 376 22.97 12.45 5.09
CA GLY A 376 24.12 12.87 4.30
C GLY A 376 23.76 13.55 2.99
N GLN A 377 22.64 14.26 2.95
CA GLN A 377 22.12 14.99 1.78
C GLN A 377 21.93 14.08 0.54
N ILE A 378 21.61 12.80 0.76
CA ILE A 378 21.68 11.74 -0.25
C ILE A 378 20.80 12.00 -1.48
N TYR A 379 19.64 12.69 -1.32
CA TYR A 379 18.74 13.05 -2.42
C TYR A 379 19.25 14.20 -3.29
N THR A 380 20.16 14.99 -2.78
CA THR A 380 20.69 16.21 -3.43
C THR A 380 22.21 16.14 -3.63
N ALA A 381 22.81 14.96 -3.44
CA ALA A 381 24.24 14.77 -3.67
C ALA A 381 24.61 14.99 -5.14
N ASP A 382 25.89 15.32 -5.39
CA ASP A 382 26.40 15.41 -6.75
C ASP A 382 26.09 14.12 -7.51
N ASN A 383 25.72 14.21 -8.77
CA ASN A 383 25.29 13.12 -9.64
C ASN A 383 23.98 12.40 -9.25
N VAL A 384 23.19 12.91 -8.28
CA VAL A 384 21.90 12.34 -7.86
C VAL A 384 20.77 13.30 -8.17
N LYS A 385 19.68 12.78 -8.73
CA LYS A 385 18.42 13.51 -8.93
C LYS A 385 17.26 12.64 -8.50
N VAL A 386 16.56 13.01 -7.45
CA VAL A 386 15.35 12.33 -7.01
C VAL A 386 14.13 13.20 -7.32
N PHE A 387 13.07 12.55 -7.81
CA PHE A 387 11.81 13.21 -8.14
C PHE A 387 10.68 12.65 -7.29
N ASN A 388 9.77 13.52 -6.85
CA ASN A 388 8.50 13.06 -6.27
C ASN A 388 7.54 12.69 -7.40
N ILE A 389 7.61 11.43 -7.83
CA ILE A 389 6.91 10.93 -9.01
C ILE A 389 6.70 9.42 -8.90
N ASP A 390 5.68 8.90 -9.59
CA ASP A 390 5.49 7.46 -9.77
C ASP A 390 6.67 6.85 -10.58
N GLY A 391 7.17 5.69 -10.13
CA GLY A 391 8.35 5.04 -10.72
C GLY A 391 8.14 4.62 -12.17
N ARG A 392 6.92 4.14 -12.52
CA ARG A 392 6.61 3.76 -13.89
C ARG A 392 6.53 4.98 -14.81
N HIS A 393 6.00 6.09 -14.31
CA HIS A 393 5.97 7.35 -15.04
C HIS A 393 7.40 7.87 -15.27
N LEU A 394 8.26 7.84 -14.24
CA LEU A 394 9.66 8.23 -14.41
C LEU A 394 10.33 7.45 -15.56
N VAL A 395 10.22 6.12 -15.54
CA VAL A 395 10.83 5.25 -16.59
C VAL A 395 10.39 5.65 -17.99
N LYS A 396 9.10 5.99 -18.18
CA LYS A 396 8.55 6.42 -19.48
C LYS A 396 9.04 7.79 -19.93
N THR A 397 9.56 8.62 -19.04
CA THR A 397 10.09 9.96 -19.37
C THR A 397 11.59 9.98 -19.65
N LEU A 398 12.31 8.93 -19.26
CA LEU A 398 13.75 8.82 -19.45
C LEU A 398 14.09 8.34 -20.88
N GLN A 399 15.31 8.67 -21.32
CA GLN A 399 15.77 8.31 -22.66
C GLN A 399 16.03 6.80 -22.77
N PRO A 400 15.53 6.11 -23.80
CA PRO A 400 15.83 4.70 -24.03
C PRO A 400 17.36 4.44 -24.18
N ASN A 401 17.78 3.22 -23.86
CA ASN A 401 19.17 2.76 -23.96
C ASN A 401 20.20 3.66 -23.23
N SER A 402 19.80 4.25 -22.08
CA SER A 402 20.62 5.27 -21.42
C SER A 402 21.05 4.92 -20.00
N TYR A 403 20.56 3.82 -19.45
CA TYR A 403 20.85 3.40 -18.08
C TYR A 403 21.36 1.96 -18.04
N ASP A 404 22.25 1.69 -17.09
CA ASP A 404 22.91 0.40 -16.96
C ASP A 404 22.28 -0.47 -15.87
N LEU A 405 21.60 0.16 -14.91
CA LEU A 405 21.00 -0.54 -13.79
C LEU A 405 19.66 0.10 -13.38
N ILE A 406 18.63 -0.72 -13.25
CA ILE A 406 17.35 -0.34 -12.66
C ILE A 406 17.16 -1.15 -11.39
N ILE A 407 16.92 -0.47 -10.26
CA ILE A 407 16.75 -1.08 -8.94
C ILE A 407 15.31 -0.91 -8.45
N LEU A 408 14.69 -2.03 -8.07
CA LEU A 408 13.42 -2.07 -7.36
C LEU A 408 13.60 -2.98 -6.14
N ASN A 409 13.93 -2.37 -4.99
CA ASN A 409 14.27 -3.10 -3.80
C ASN A 409 13.15 -3.02 -2.76
N GLY A 410 12.36 -4.08 -2.64
CA GLY A 410 11.24 -4.13 -1.70
C GLY A 410 10.19 -3.04 -1.95
N VAL A 411 10.05 -2.57 -3.19
CA VAL A 411 9.07 -1.54 -3.52
C VAL A 411 7.67 -2.15 -3.44
N ASP A 412 6.98 -1.80 -2.36
CA ASP A 412 5.64 -2.31 -2.08
C ASP A 412 4.57 -1.27 -2.36
N THR A 413 3.55 -1.68 -3.12
CA THR A 413 2.31 -0.92 -3.30
C THR A 413 1.26 -1.27 -2.26
N PHE A 414 1.61 -2.01 -1.21
CA PHE A 414 0.67 -2.31 -0.11
C PHE A 414 0.07 -1.05 0.52
N SER A 415 0.79 0.06 0.53
CA SER A 415 0.24 1.36 0.91
C SER A 415 -0.85 1.85 -0.04
N GLY A 416 -0.80 1.48 -1.31
CA GLY A 416 -1.82 1.77 -2.32
C GLY A 416 -3.14 1.04 -2.09
N LEU A 417 -3.12 -0.15 -1.49
CA LEU A 417 -4.32 -0.92 -1.10
C LEU A 417 -5.25 -0.16 -0.14
N SER A 418 -4.79 0.97 0.38
CA SER A 418 -5.48 1.77 1.37
C SER A 418 -6.59 2.68 0.84
N THR A 419 -6.71 2.87 -0.47
CA THR A 419 -7.59 3.91 -1.01
C THR A 419 -8.96 3.45 -1.50
N GLY A 420 -9.31 2.20 -1.25
CA GLY A 420 -10.65 1.67 -1.54
C GLY A 420 -10.77 1.00 -2.90
N ALA A 421 -11.53 -0.07 -2.98
CA ALA A 421 -11.88 -0.88 -4.14
C ALA A 421 -10.72 -1.28 -5.08
N TYR A 422 -10.53 -2.52 -5.32
CA TYR A 422 -9.72 -3.22 -6.35
C TYR A 422 -8.64 -2.44 -7.12
N ALA A 423 -8.83 -1.12 -7.38
CA ALA A 423 -7.91 -0.23 -8.08
C ALA A 423 -6.53 -0.10 -7.40
N TYR A 424 -6.44 -0.41 -6.13
CA TYR A 424 -5.22 -0.21 -5.34
C TYR A 424 -4.45 -1.49 -5.01
N ALA A 425 -4.98 -2.65 -5.37
CA ALA A 425 -4.22 -3.87 -5.50
C ALA A 425 -3.40 -3.90 -6.82
N GLU A 426 -3.63 -2.91 -7.69
CA GLU A 426 -2.91 -2.75 -8.94
C GLU A 426 -1.45 -2.39 -8.68
N SER A 427 -0.55 -3.16 -9.27
CA SER A 427 0.89 -2.92 -9.20
C SER A 427 1.50 -2.86 -10.59
N TYR A 428 1.55 -1.67 -11.14
CA TYR A 428 2.08 -1.41 -12.48
C TYR A 428 3.61 -1.52 -12.58
N LEU A 429 4.31 -1.72 -11.46
CA LEU A 429 5.76 -1.87 -11.44
C LEU A 429 6.22 -3.30 -11.79
N TYR A 430 5.34 -4.29 -11.68
CA TYR A 430 5.68 -5.70 -11.86
C TYR A 430 4.92 -6.37 -13.01
N THR A 431 4.27 -5.58 -13.87
CA THR A 431 3.61 -6.12 -15.06
C THR A 431 4.63 -6.52 -16.13
N LYS A 432 4.24 -7.40 -17.04
CA LYS A 432 5.04 -7.72 -18.23
C LYS A 432 5.39 -6.46 -19.03
N ASN A 433 4.43 -5.55 -19.18
CA ASN A 433 4.64 -4.26 -19.85
C ASN A 433 5.68 -3.40 -19.13
N ALA A 434 5.72 -3.45 -17.78
CA ALA A 434 6.74 -2.76 -17.01
C ALA A 434 8.14 -3.29 -17.31
N VAL A 435 8.31 -4.60 -17.29
CA VAL A 435 9.61 -5.23 -17.58
C VAL A 435 10.06 -4.89 -19.00
N ILE A 436 9.17 -4.89 -19.99
CA ILE A 436 9.48 -4.47 -21.36
C ILE A 436 9.94 -3.00 -21.40
N ASP A 437 9.29 -2.09 -20.66
CA ASP A 437 9.71 -0.70 -20.61
C ASP A 437 11.07 -0.53 -19.91
N TYR A 438 11.34 -1.31 -18.87
CA TYR A 438 12.66 -1.35 -18.22
C TYR A 438 13.75 -1.83 -19.19
N LEU A 439 13.50 -2.92 -19.93
CA LEU A 439 14.44 -3.44 -20.93
C LEU A 439 14.72 -2.42 -22.04
N LYS A 440 13.73 -1.63 -22.46
CA LYS A 440 13.93 -0.54 -23.44
C LYS A 440 14.80 0.59 -22.88
N LEU A 441 14.69 0.88 -21.60
CA LEU A 441 15.46 1.94 -20.93
C LEU A 441 16.94 1.54 -20.76
N LEU A 442 17.20 0.25 -20.56
CA LEU A 442 18.55 -0.27 -20.33
C LEU A 442 19.44 -0.16 -21.55
N SER A 443 20.73 0.16 -21.33
CA SER A 443 21.82 -0.06 -22.29
C SER A 443 21.94 -1.56 -22.63
N ASP A 444 22.74 -1.91 -23.64
CA ASP A 444 22.78 -3.30 -24.11
C ASP A 444 23.25 -4.30 -23.05
N ASP A 445 24.20 -3.93 -22.21
CA ASP A 445 24.68 -4.76 -21.09
C ASP A 445 23.97 -4.43 -19.76
N GLY A 446 22.94 -3.59 -19.81
CA GLY A 446 22.20 -3.18 -18.64
C GLY A 446 21.33 -4.27 -18.03
N MET A 447 21.02 -4.13 -16.74
CA MET A 447 20.21 -5.10 -16.01
C MET A 447 19.21 -4.45 -15.06
N ILE A 448 18.19 -5.23 -14.68
CA ILE A 448 17.23 -4.91 -13.64
C ILE A 448 17.59 -5.76 -12.42
N ASN A 449 17.55 -5.17 -11.23
CA ASN A 449 17.66 -5.85 -9.96
C ASN A 449 16.35 -5.69 -9.17
N PHE A 450 15.58 -6.77 -9.08
CA PHE A 450 14.42 -6.86 -8.22
C PHE A 450 14.76 -7.62 -6.95
N ASN A 451 14.52 -7.03 -5.79
CA ASN A 451 14.61 -7.73 -4.52
C ASN A 451 13.23 -7.87 -3.90
N ARG A 452 12.81 -9.12 -3.68
CA ARG A 452 11.44 -9.45 -3.27
C ARG A 452 11.41 -10.52 -2.17
N TRP A 453 10.28 -10.66 -1.51
CA TRP A 453 10.06 -11.69 -0.49
C TRP A 453 10.17 -13.10 -1.08
N LEU A 454 11.02 -13.93 -0.46
CA LEU A 454 11.20 -15.32 -0.82
C LEU A 454 10.39 -16.21 0.13
N PHE A 455 9.51 -17.03 -0.45
CA PHE A 455 8.77 -18.06 0.23
C PHE A 455 9.38 -19.42 -0.14
N ALA A 456 10.06 -20.08 0.81
CA ALA A 456 10.89 -21.26 0.52
C ALA A 456 10.09 -22.47 0.07
N ASP A 457 8.98 -22.79 0.76
CA ASP A 457 8.23 -24.03 0.48
C ASP A 457 7.47 -23.99 -0.85
N TYR A 458 6.80 -22.88 -1.13
CA TYR A 458 6.07 -22.66 -2.37
C TYR A 458 6.25 -21.19 -2.80
N PRO A 459 7.27 -20.91 -3.62
CA PRO A 459 7.52 -19.57 -4.10
C PRO A 459 6.33 -19.06 -4.91
N ARG A 460 5.74 -17.97 -4.48
CA ARG A 460 4.58 -17.36 -5.16
C ARG A 460 4.95 -16.05 -5.82
N GLU A 461 5.49 -15.12 -5.07
CA GLU A 461 5.84 -13.79 -5.54
C GLU A 461 7.00 -13.81 -6.52
N THR A 462 8.11 -14.42 -6.14
CA THR A 462 9.31 -14.52 -6.97
C THR A 462 9.13 -15.45 -8.18
N LEU A 463 8.38 -16.53 -8.05
CA LEU A 463 8.09 -17.39 -9.19
C LEU A 463 7.14 -16.70 -10.19
N LYS A 464 6.16 -15.92 -9.71
CA LYS A 464 5.33 -15.08 -10.57
C LYS A 464 6.16 -14.03 -11.31
N LEU A 465 7.10 -13.37 -10.60
CA LEU A 465 8.02 -12.42 -11.21
C LEU A 465 8.92 -13.09 -12.26
N HIS A 466 9.44 -14.29 -11.97
CA HIS A 466 10.20 -15.09 -12.91
C HIS A 466 9.41 -15.38 -14.20
N ALA A 467 8.15 -15.80 -14.05
CA ALA A 467 7.25 -16.05 -15.18
C ALA A 467 7.02 -14.77 -16.03
N ILE A 468 6.80 -13.64 -15.37
CA ILE A 468 6.63 -12.33 -16.01
C ILE A 468 7.90 -11.93 -16.78
N CYS A 469 9.08 -12.09 -16.18
CA CYS A 469 10.34 -11.73 -16.79
C CYS A 469 10.66 -12.61 -18.01
N LEU A 470 10.46 -13.92 -17.93
CA LEU A 470 10.64 -14.84 -19.07
C LEU A 470 9.77 -14.43 -20.27
N GLN A 471 8.49 -14.14 -20.00
CA GLN A 471 7.56 -13.72 -21.04
C GLN A 471 7.92 -12.34 -21.62
N ALA A 472 8.32 -11.38 -20.78
CA ALA A 472 8.73 -10.06 -21.21
C ALA A 472 10.00 -10.10 -22.08
N LEU A 473 10.98 -10.91 -21.71
CA LEU A 473 12.21 -11.13 -22.48
C LEU A 473 11.91 -11.76 -23.84
N ARG A 474 11.03 -12.78 -23.88
CA ARG A 474 10.59 -13.40 -25.15
C ARG A 474 9.93 -12.37 -26.07
N GLU A 475 9.05 -11.53 -25.56
CA GLU A 475 8.41 -10.47 -26.33
C GLU A 475 9.38 -9.34 -26.74
N ALA A 476 10.41 -9.11 -25.94
CA ALA A 476 11.50 -8.18 -26.29
C ALA A 476 12.49 -8.76 -27.33
N GLY A 477 12.29 -10.02 -27.78
CA GLY A 477 13.07 -10.65 -28.84
C GLY A 477 14.19 -11.59 -28.38
N ALA A 478 14.31 -11.86 -27.08
CA ALA A 478 15.29 -12.82 -26.57
C ALA A 478 14.96 -14.24 -27.05
N GLN A 479 15.93 -14.91 -27.68
CA GLN A 479 15.75 -16.28 -28.19
C GLN A 479 15.76 -17.32 -27.07
N GLU A 480 16.57 -17.06 -26.03
CA GLU A 480 16.75 -17.94 -24.88
C GLU A 480 16.54 -17.12 -23.57
N PRO A 481 15.29 -16.70 -23.25
CA PRO A 481 15.00 -15.79 -22.13
C PRO A 481 15.58 -16.23 -20.78
N TRP A 482 15.65 -17.54 -20.55
CA TRP A 482 16.20 -18.12 -19.32
C TRP A 482 17.69 -17.84 -19.11
N LYS A 483 18.48 -17.57 -20.17
CA LYS A 483 19.88 -17.19 -20.07
C LYS A 483 20.10 -15.73 -19.62
N HIS A 484 19.02 -14.96 -19.56
CA HIS A 484 19.02 -13.57 -19.16
C HIS A 484 18.67 -13.37 -17.66
N ILE A 485 18.43 -14.44 -16.93
CA ILE A 485 17.92 -14.39 -15.56
C ILE A 485 18.85 -15.16 -14.61
N ILE A 486 19.21 -14.53 -13.48
CA ILE A 486 19.84 -15.20 -12.33
C ILE A 486 19.02 -14.85 -11.08
N ILE A 487 18.67 -15.87 -10.30
CA ILE A 487 17.94 -15.70 -9.04
C ILE A 487 18.77 -16.28 -7.90
N GLY A 488 19.05 -15.44 -6.90
CA GLY A 488 19.61 -15.86 -5.63
C GLY A 488 18.61 -15.69 -4.49
N GLY A 489 18.82 -16.42 -3.40
CA GLY A 489 18.01 -16.34 -2.22
C GLY A 489 18.84 -16.29 -0.95
N HIS A 490 18.50 -15.37 -0.06
CA HIS A 490 19.04 -15.33 1.29
C HIS A 490 17.92 -15.20 2.29
N LYS A 491 17.72 -16.23 3.12
CA LYS A 491 16.65 -16.31 4.12
C LYS A 491 15.27 -16.01 3.51
N ARG A 492 14.72 -14.81 3.69
CA ARG A 492 13.38 -14.41 3.21
C ARG A 492 13.41 -13.46 2.01
N TRP A 493 14.60 -13.16 1.47
CA TRP A 493 14.75 -12.24 0.34
C TRP A 493 15.31 -12.96 -0.88
N SER A 494 14.76 -12.61 -2.03
CA SER A 494 15.30 -13.02 -3.32
C SER A 494 15.98 -11.84 -4.00
N ILE A 495 17.03 -12.16 -4.73
CA ILE A 495 17.78 -11.29 -5.63
C ILE A 495 17.47 -11.76 -7.03
N ASN A 496 16.77 -10.97 -7.83
CA ASN A 496 16.41 -11.34 -9.18
C ASN A 496 17.10 -10.39 -10.14
N LEU A 497 18.12 -10.89 -10.84
CA LEU A 497 18.87 -10.17 -11.85
C LEU A 497 18.32 -10.52 -13.24
N ILE A 498 17.88 -9.52 -13.98
CA ILE A 498 17.37 -9.68 -15.35
C ILE A 498 18.20 -8.79 -16.27
N LYS A 499 19.02 -9.39 -17.12
CA LYS A 499 19.92 -8.68 -18.04
C LYS A 499 19.30 -8.56 -19.43
N LYS A 500 19.53 -7.45 -20.12
CA LYS A 500 19.02 -7.23 -21.48
C LYS A 500 19.63 -8.18 -22.51
N THR A 501 20.92 -8.52 -22.37
CA THR A 501 21.64 -9.58 -23.11
C THR A 501 21.81 -10.83 -22.23
N PRO A 502 22.06 -12.02 -22.79
CA PRO A 502 22.35 -13.20 -21.97
C PRO A 502 23.58 -12.97 -21.08
N PHE A 503 23.53 -13.53 -19.86
CA PHE A 503 24.71 -13.53 -18.99
C PHE A 503 25.85 -14.34 -19.60
N THR A 504 27.06 -13.75 -19.65
CA THR A 504 28.26 -14.47 -20.04
C THR A 504 28.73 -15.47 -18.99
N ALA A 505 29.65 -16.36 -19.33
CA ALA A 505 30.20 -17.32 -18.37
C ALA A 505 30.95 -16.60 -17.23
N GLU A 506 31.67 -15.52 -17.54
CA GLU A 506 32.44 -14.71 -16.60
C GLU A 506 31.48 -13.97 -15.62
N GLU A 507 30.40 -13.39 -16.13
CA GLU A 507 29.40 -12.71 -15.32
C GLU A 507 28.71 -13.69 -14.37
N LYS A 508 28.32 -14.87 -14.86
CA LYS A 508 27.73 -15.93 -14.03
C LYS A 508 28.70 -16.36 -12.93
N GLN A 509 29.97 -16.51 -13.25
CA GLN A 509 30.99 -16.89 -12.28
C GLN A 509 31.18 -15.81 -11.22
N ALA A 510 31.19 -14.53 -11.60
CA ALA A 510 31.28 -13.41 -10.65
C ALA A 510 30.08 -13.37 -9.68
N VAL A 511 28.87 -13.60 -10.19
CA VAL A 511 27.67 -13.68 -9.33
C VAL A 511 27.71 -14.91 -8.41
N LYS A 512 28.10 -16.08 -8.91
CA LYS A 512 28.24 -17.30 -8.11
C LYS A 512 29.27 -17.13 -6.98
N GLU A 513 30.39 -16.49 -7.26
CA GLU A 513 31.40 -16.21 -6.24
C GLU A 513 30.90 -15.23 -5.18
N TYR A 514 30.18 -14.18 -5.60
CA TYR A 514 29.51 -13.28 -4.67
C TYR A 514 28.51 -14.02 -3.78
N PHE A 515 27.65 -14.86 -4.36
CA PHE A 515 26.66 -15.63 -3.60
C PHE A 515 27.33 -16.55 -2.58
N LYS A 516 28.38 -17.24 -2.98
CA LYS A 516 29.15 -18.12 -2.09
C LYS A 516 29.77 -17.36 -0.91
N THR A 517 30.34 -16.18 -1.16
CA THR A 517 30.98 -15.37 -0.10
C THR A 517 29.99 -14.67 0.82
N HIS A 518 28.72 -14.55 0.39
CA HIS A 518 27.66 -13.86 1.13
C HIS A 518 26.51 -14.81 1.55
N GLU A 519 26.79 -16.11 1.66
CA GLU A 519 25.81 -17.11 2.12
C GLU A 519 24.44 -17.03 1.39
N THR A 520 24.49 -16.71 0.10
CA THR A 520 23.31 -16.61 -0.76
C THR A 520 23.20 -17.89 -1.57
N GLU A 521 22.05 -18.52 -1.54
CA GLU A 521 21.75 -19.71 -2.36
C GLU A 521 21.50 -19.30 -3.81
N LEU A 522 22.10 -20.01 -4.77
CA LEU A 522 21.73 -19.90 -6.17
C LEU A 522 20.43 -20.69 -6.41
N ILE A 523 19.34 -19.98 -6.67
CA ILE A 523 18.02 -20.58 -6.88
C ILE A 523 17.79 -20.92 -8.35
N PHE A 524 18.20 -20.02 -9.27
CA PHE A 524 18.03 -20.18 -10.71
C PHE A 524 19.15 -19.46 -11.49
N PRO A 525 19.69 -20.06 -12.56
CA PRO A 525 19.54 -21.48 -12.90
C PRO A 525 20.34 -22.36 -11.93
N THR A 526 19.83 -23.54 -11.60
CA THR A 526 20.64 -24.50 -10.86
C THR A 526 21.74 -25.12 -11.76
N GLU A 527 22.83 -25.59 -11.14
CA GLU A 527 23.92 -26.23 -11.90
C GLU A 527 23.44 -27.48 -12.62
N ASN A 528 22.55 -28.25 -12.00
CA ASN A 528 21.98 -29.46 -12.60
C ASN A 528 21.17 -29.13 -13.86
N TRP A 529 20.37 -28.07 -13.82
CA TRP A 529 19.56 -27.67 -14.96
C TRP A 529 20.43 -27.09 -16.10
N GLU A 530 21.44 -26.26 -15.79
CA GLU A 530 22.36 -25.73 -16.80
C GLU A 530 23.16 -26.83 -17.54
N ASN A 531 23.50 -27.91 -16.85
CA ASN A 531 24.24 -29.04 -17.38
C ASN A 531 23.37 -30.12 -18.07
N ASN A 532 22.08 -29.84 -18.31
CA ASN A 532 21.12 -30.79 -18.85
C ASN A 532 20.97 -32.08 -17.98
N ALA A 533 21.34 -32.03 -16.72
CA ALA A 533 21.00 -33.06 -15.76
C ALA A 533 19.48 -33.00 -15.47
N ALA A 534 18.92 -34.07 -14.94
CA ALA A 534 17.49 -34.15 -14.66
C ALA A 534 17.04 -32.95 -13.80
N VAL A 535 15.96 -32.29 -14.21
CA VAL A 535 15.36 -31.18 -13.44
C VAL A 535 15.02 -31.69 -12.04
N GLU A 536 15.55 -31.04 -11.01
CA GLU A 536 15.20 -31.42 -9.63
C GLU A 536 13.72 -31.19 -9.38
N THR A 537 13.06 -32.19 -8.85
CA THR A 537 11.61 -32.15 -8.57
C THR A 537 11.23 -31.16 -7.48
N THR A 538 12.21 -30.56 -6.79
CA THR A 538 12.04 -29.61 -5.71
C THR A 538 12.23 -28.14 -6.15
N ASN A 539 12.90 -27.88 -7.28
CA ASN A 539 13.14 -26.51 -7.76
C ASN A 539 12.04 -26.07 -8.76
N TYR A 540 11.11 -25.28 -8.28
CA TYR A 540 9.99 -24.78 -9.10
C TYR A 540 10.41 -23.76 -10.18
N TYR A 541 11.52 -23.08 -10.04
CA TYR A 541 12.02 -22.11 -11.05
C TYR A 541 12.57 -22.81 -12.28
N ASP A 542 13.41 -23.85 -12.08
CA ASP A 542 13.90 -24.67 -13.17
C ASP A 542 12.75 -25.42 -13.86
N GLN A 543 11.80 -25.96 -13.09
CA GLN A 543 10.62 -26.64 -13.64
C GLN A 543 9.77 -25.68 -14.48
N TYR A 544 9.55 -24.44 -14.01
CA TYR A 544 8.80 -23.46 -14.78
C TYR A 544 9.55 -23.04 -16.05
N ALA A 545 10.86 -22.81 -15.96
CA ALA A 545 11.68 -22.47 -17.11
C ALA A 545 11.67 -23.60 -18.15
N GLN A 546 11.75 -24.87 -17.72
CA GLN A 546 11.62 -26.01 -18.62
C GLN A 546 10.21 -26.08 -19.26
N ALA A 547 9.16 -25.87 -18.47
CA ALA A 547 7.81 -25.81 -19.01
C ALA A 547 7.62 -24.67 -20.02
N PHE A 548 8.29 -23.53 -19.78
CA PHE A 548 8.30 -22.39 -20.69
C PHE A 548 9.01 -22.72 -22.03
N ILE A 549 10.14 -23.43 -21.98
CA ILE A 549 10.86 -23.93 -23.17
C ILE A 549 9.97 -24.90 -23.97
N ASP A 550 9.27 -25.78 -23.28
CA ASP A 550 8.38 -26.80 -23.88
C ASP A 550 7.05 -26.23 -24.37
N GLY A 551 6.75 -24.94 -24.16
CA GLY A 551 5.46 -24.32 -24.46
C GLY A 551 4.32 -24.81 -23.54
N LYS A 552 4.65 -25.28 -22.33
CA LYS A 552 3.72 -25.85 -21.34
C LYS A 552 3.59 -24.99 -20.07
N GLU A 553 4.05 -23.75 -20.11
CA GLU A 553 4.03 -22.84 -18.97
C GLU A 553 2.62 -22.61 -18.40
N ASN A 554 1.60 -22.59 -19.27
CA ASN A 554 0.19 -22.48 -18.84
C ASN A 554 -0.29 -23.74 -18.10
N VAL A 555 0.19 -24.92 -18.51
CA VAL A 555 -0.13 -26.19 -17.85
C VAL A 555 0.51 -26.22 -16.47
N PHE A 556 1.79 -25.87 -16.39
CA PHE A 556 2.47 -25.75 -15.10
C PHE A 556 1.76 -24.76 -14.18
N ALA A 557 1.47 -23.54 -14.68
CA ALA A 557 0.77 -22.51 -13.91
C ALA A 557 -0.63 -22.98 -13.44
N HIS A 558 -1.33 -23.79 -14.24
CA HIS A 558 -2.63 -24.33 -13.84
C HIS A 558 -2.53 -25.26 -12.62
N PHE A 559 -1.55 -26.16 -12.59
CA PHE A 559 -1.38 -27.14 -11.52
C PHE A 559 -0.59 -26.60 -10.31
N TYR A 560 0.14 -25.51 -10.46
CA TYR A 560 0.84 -24.89 -9.35
C TYR A 560 -0.14 -24.40 -8.27
N PRO A 561 0.17 -24.54 -6.96
CA PRO A 561 -0.79 -24.21 -5.90
C PRO A 561 -1.24 -22.73 -5.88
N PHE A 562 -0.36 -21.82 -6.28
CA PHE A 562 -0.63 -20.40 -6.30
C PHE A 562 -0.83 -19.85 -7.73
N ASP A 563 -1.46 -18.68 -7.82
CA ASP A 563 -1.59 -17.95 -9.08
C ASP A 563 -0.27 -17.27 -9.43
N ILE A 564 0.43 -17.85 -10.39
CA ILE A 564 1.69 -17.34 -10.98
C ILE A 564 1.48 -16.86 -12.42
N SER A 565 0.23 -16.58 -12.81
CA SER A 565 -0.08 -16.07 -14.14
C SER A 565 0.66 -14.79 -14.45
N VAL A 566 1.05 -14.61 -15.70
CA VAL A 566 1.69 -13.39 -16.19
C VAL A 566 0.67 -12.27 -16.23
N ILE A 567 0.95 -11.19 -15.51
CA ILE A 567 0.10 -10.01 -15.43
C ILE A 567 0.53 -8.92 -16.41
N THR A 568 -0.45 -8.12 -16.87
CA THR A 568 -0.25 -7.01 -17.81
C THR A 568 -0.77 -5.71 -17.22
N ASP A 569 -0.60 -4.58 -17.93
CA ASP A 569 -1.16 -3.30 -17.52
C ASP A 569 -2.71 -3.30 -17.53
N ASP A 570 -3.35 -4.27 -18.23
CA ASP A 570 -4.80 -4.45 -18.23
C ASP A 570 -5.30 -5.33 -17.05
N ASP A 571 -4.40 -6.10 -16.41
CA ASP A 571 -4.67 -6.93 -15.23
C ASP A 571 -3.47 -6.87 -14.27
N PRO A 572 -3.21 -5.70 -13.60
CA PRO A 572 -1.98 -5.42 -12.88
C PRO A 572 -1.98 -5.93 -11.44
N PHE A 573 -2.61 -7.08 -11.15
CA PHE A 573 -2.79 -7.58 -9.78
C PHE A 573 -1.65 -8.52 -9.36
N PHE A 574 -0.46 -7.97 -9.12
CA PHE A 574 0.74 -8.74 -8.78
C PHE A 574 0.56 -9.59 -7.52
N TYR A 575 -0.08 -9.05 -6.49
CA TYR A 575 -0.27 -9.70 -5.19
C TYR A 575 -1.46 -10.65 -5.11
N LYS A 576 -2.15 -10.89 -6.21
CA LYS A 576 -3.19 -11.91 -6.31
C LYS A 576 -2.53 -13.28 -6.49
N TYR A 577 -2.33 -13.99 -5.38
CA TYR A 577 -1.65 -15.29 -5.40
C TYR A 577 -2.62 -16.48 -5.27
N TYR A 578 -3.86 -16.26 -4.85
CA TYR A 578 -4.78 -17.33 -4.52
C TYR A 578 -5.70 -17.62 -5.68
N LYS A 579 -5.81 -18.93 -6.01
CA LYS A 579 -6.77 -19.43 -7.00
C LYS A 579 -8.05 -19.84 -6.29
N LEU A 580 -9.18 -19.40 -6.80
CA LEU A 580 -10.49 -19.91 -6.38
C LEU A 580 -10.77 -21.28 -7.03
N ASN A 581 -9.98 -22.26 -6.70
CA ASN A 581 -10.22 -23.63 -7.16
C ASN A 581 -10.52 -24.53 -5.96
N PHE A 582 -11.79 -24.60 -5.57
CA PHE A 582 -12.28 -25.41 -4.45
C PHE A 582 -12.02 -26.91 -4.62
N PHE A 583 -11.72 -27.36 -5.83
CA PHE A 583 -11.49 -28.76 -6.16
C PHE A 583 -10.02 -29.17 -6.16
N ASN A 584 -9.09 -28.26 -5.89
CA ASN A 584 -7.68 -28.57 -5.77
C ASN A 584 -7.31 -28.85 -4.30
N PRO A 585 -7.13 -30.13 -3.90
CA PRO A 585 -6.79 -30.47 -2.51
C PRO A 585 -5.47 -29.90 -2.03
N PHE A 586 -4.53 -29.60 -2.95
CA PHE A 586 -3.27 -28.92 -2.62
C PHE A 586 -3.50 -27.45 -2.27
N ALA A 587 -4.39 -26.74 -2.95
CA ALA A 587 -4.73 -25.35 -2.61
C ALA A 587 -5.35 -25.27 -1.21
N VAL A 588 -6.18 -26.23 -0.83
CA VAL A 588 -6.79 -26.33 0.50
C VAL A 588 -5.73 -26.61 1.58
N ALA A 589 -4.78 -27.51 1.32
CA ALA A 589 -3.73 -27.89 2.28
C ALA A 589 -2.73 -26.72 2.50
N VAL A 590 -2.36 -25.99 1.45
CA VAL A 590 -1.46 -24.84 1.54
C VAL A 590 -2.13 -23.66 2.26
N VAL A 591 -3.43 -23.45 2.05
CA VAL A 591 -4.22 -22.45 2.78
C VAL A 591 -4.22 -22.75 4.28
N HIS A 592 -4.25 -24.01 4.68
CA HIS A 592 -4.21 -24.40 6.10
C HIS A 592 -2.88 -24.06 6.79
N HIS A 593 -1.76 -24.02 6.05
CA HIS A 593 -0.43 -23.71 6.58
C HIS A 593 -0.03 -22.25 6.46
N THR A 594 -0.56 -21.49 5.50
CA THR A 594 -0.11 -20.10 5.21
C THR A 594 -1.09 -19.00 5.63
N GLY A 595 -2.19 -19.34 6.24
CA GLY A 595 -3.15 -18.39 6.80
C GLY A 595 -4.50 -18.36 6.11
N THR A 596 -5.46 -19.02 6.72
CA THR A 596 -6.89 -19.07 6.36
C THR A 596 -7.52 -17.68 6.17
N VAL A 597 -6.94 -16.66 6.77
CA VAL A 597 -7.44 -15.27 6.77
C VAL A 597 -7.33 -14.60 5.41
N ILE A 598 -6.22 -14.80 4.70
CA ILE A 598 -6.02 -14.19 3.38
C ILE A 598 -6.96 -14.84 2.35
N PHE A 599 -7.21 -16.15 2.47
CA PHE A 599 -8.14 -16.87 1.62
C PHE A 599 -9.60 -16.42 1.82
N MET A 600 -10.05 -16.31 3.07
CA MET A 600 -11.41 -15.88 3.39
C MET A 600 -11.69 -14.44 2.95
N SER A 601 -10.72 -13.55 3.04
CA SER A 601 -10.90 -12.15 2.60
C SER A 601 -11.02 -12.05 1.07
N GLN A 602 -10.28 -12.85 0.32
CA GLN A 602 -10.41 -12.90 -1.14
C GLN A 602 -11.72 -13.58 -1.59
N MET A 603 -12.22 -14.56 -0.83
CA MET A 603 -13.54 -15.17 -1.09
C MET A 603 -14.73 -14.25 -0.81
N LEU A 604 -14.61 -13.34 0.18
CA LEU A 604 -15.67 -12.38 0.50
C LEU A 604 -15.74 -11.22 -0.51
N VAL A 605 -14.75 -11.10 -1.34
CA VAL A 605 -14.61 -10.02 -2.35
C VAL A 605 -15.10 -10.46 -3.74
N LEU A 606 -15.27 -11.77 -3.97
CA LEU A 606 -15.87 -12.37 -5.16
C LEU A 606 -17.33 -12.69 -4.93
#